data_20945057ea02b6cdf677d5b6e4578959
#
_entry.id   20945057ea02b6cdf677d5b6e4578959
#
_cell.length_a   1.000
_cell.length_b   1.000
_cell.length_c   1.000
_cell.angle_alpha   90.00
_cell.angle_beta   90.00
_cell.angle_gamma   90.00
#
_symmetry.space_group_name_H-M   'P 1'
#
loop_
_entity.id
_entity.type
_entity.pdbx_description
1 polymer ?
#
loop_
_entity_poly.entity_id
_entity_poly.type
_entity_poly.pdbx_seq_one_letter_code
_entity_poly.pdbx_strand_id
1 'polypeptide(L)'
;GPVGLACAASCHLLGAACVIVGDMIDERLAQARSFGCETIDLKKSTDLAAQLDAILGVPEVDSAVDCVGFEAKGHGANASKEQPATVLNSIMDITRAGGALGIPGLYVTGDPGGVDDNAKIGMLGIRIGLGWAKSHSFTTGQCPVMRYHRNLMNAILYDKIQIAKAVNVT
;
A
#
# COMPACT_ATOMS: atom_id res chain seq x y z
N GLY A 1 8.67 -0.46 -1.36
CA GLY A 1 9.55 -1.61 -1.65
C GLY A 1 9.03 -2.46 -2.80
N PRO A 2 9.65 -3.63 -3.09
CA PRO A 2 9.31 -4.44 -4.27
C PRO A 2 7.84 -4.91 -4.28
N VAL A 3 7.26 -5.21 -3.13
CA VAL A 3 5.83 -5.60 -3.04
C VAL A 3 4.92 -4.46 -3.48
N GLY A 4 5.18 -3.22 -3.03
CA GLY A 4 4.42 -2.04 -3.43
C GLY A 4 4.56 -1.71 -4.91
N LEU A 5 5.77 -1.82 -5.46
CA LEU A 5 6.01 -1.60 -6.90
C LEU A 5 5.32 -2.69 -7.75
N ALA A 6 5.36 -3.96 -7.33
CA ALA A 6 4.64 -5.04 -8.00
C ALA A 6 3.12 -4.84 -7.93
N CYS A 7 2.60 -4.37 -6.79
CA CYS A 7 1.19 -4.00 -6.62
C CYS A 7 0.81 -2.88 -7.60
N ALA A 8 1.59 -1.81 -7.67
CA ALA A 8 1.34 -0.68 -8.57
C ALA A 8 1.33 -1.11 -10.05
N ALA A 9 2.30 -1.92 -10.47
CA ALA A 9 2.33 -2.48 -11.81
C ALA A 9 1.11 -3.38 -12.09
N SER A 10 0.65 -4.14 -11.10
CA SER A 10 -0.55 -4.97 -11.19
C SER A 10 -1.83 -4.13 -11.30
N CYS A 11 -1.90 -2.99 -10.61
CA CYS A 11 -3.03 -2.06 -10.74
C CYS A 11 -3.15 -1.51 -12.18
N HIS A 12 -2.04 -1.14 -12.81
CA HIS A 12 -2.04 -0.76 -14.22
C HIS A 12 -2.48 -1.91 -15.14
N LEU A 13 -1.97 -3.12 -14.89
CA LEU A 13 -2.37 -4.32 -15.66
C LEU A 13 -3.88 -4.58 -15.57
N LEU A 14 -4.49 -4.29 -14.42
CA LEU A 14 -5.92 -4.43 -14.16
C LEU A 14 -6.75 -3.25 -14.66
N GLY A 15 -6.14 -2.21 -15.23
CA GLY A 15 -6.82 -1.09 -15.87
C GLY A 15 -7.13 0.08 -14.96
N ALA A 16 -6.44 0.24 -13.83
CA ALA A 16 -6.56 1.44 -13.02
C ALA A 16 -6.17 2.69 -13.81
N ALA A 17 -7.03 3.71 -13.82
CA ALA A 17 -6.81 4.95 -14.57
C ALA A 17 -5.68 5.79 -13.97
N CYS A 18 -5.56 5.78 -12.65
CA CYS A 18 -4.49 6.43 -11.91
C CYS A 18 -4.00 5.50 -10.79
N VAL A 19 -2.70 5.35 -10.67
CA VAL A 19 -2.06 4.60 -9.58
C VAL A 19 -1.13 5.53 -8.84
N ILE A 20 -1.32 5.64 -7.52
CA ILE A 20 -0.54 6.52 -6.65
C ILE A 20 0.27 5.67 -5.67
N VAL A 21 1.57 5.88 -5.62
CA VAL A 21 2.48 5.18 -4.71
C VAL A 21 2.99 6.11 -3.63
N GLY A 22 2.66 5.80 -2.37
CA GLY A 22 3.26 6.43 -1.20
C GLY A 22 4.49 5.65 -0.74
N ASP A 23 5.64 6.29 -0.63
CA ASP A 23 6.87 5.71 -0.07
C ASP A 23 7.71 6.82 0.59
N MET A 24 8.75 6.42 1.32
CA MET A 24 9.70 7.33 1.98
C MET A 24 11.08 7.35 1.31
N ILE A 25 11.31 6.49 0.33
CA ILE A 25 12.60 6.31 -0.34
C ILE A 25 12.50 6.89 -1.76
N ASP A 26 13.33 7.90 -2.03
CA ASP A 26 13.27 8.68 -3.26
C ASP A 26 13.47 7.82 -4.52
N GLU A 27 14.37 6.82 -4.45
CA GLU A 27 14.63 5.88 -5.53
C GLU A 27 13.39 5.02 -5.85
N ARG A 28 12.62 4.60 -4.85
CA ARG A 28 11.38 3.85 -5.03
C ARG A 28 10.28 4.70 -5.64
N LEU A 29 10.17 5.97 -5.20
CA LEU A 29 9.25 6.94 -5.81
C LEU A 29 9.64 7.23 -7.27
N ALA A 30 10.93 7.40 -7.56
CA ALA A 30 11.42 7.59 -8.93
C ALA A 30 11.10 6.35 -9.79
N GLN A 31 11.29 5.15 -9.24
CA GLN A 31 10.97 3.90 -9.93
C GLN A 31 9.47 3.81 -10.24
N ALA A 32 8.59 4.12 -9.29
CA ALA A 32 7.15 4.14 -9.52
C ALA A 32 6.75 5.10 -10.66
N ARG A 33 7.31 6.30 -10.67
CA ARG A 33 7.09 7.28 -11.75
C ARG A 33 7.56 6.76 -13.11
N SER A 34 8.62 5.98 -13.16
CA SER A 34 9.19 5.47 -14.42
C SER A 34 8.24 4.56 -15.21
N PHE A 35 7.23 3.99 -14.56
CA PHE A 35 6.21 3.17 -15.22
C PHE A 35 4.78 3.72 -15.06
N GLY A 36 4.67 5.05 -14.84
CA GLY A 36 3.40 5.78 -14.98
C GLY A 36 2.60 5.99 -13.70
N CYS A 37 3.21 5.78 -12.52
CA CYS A 37 2.52 6.11 -11.27
C CYS A 37 2.70 7.59 -10.88
N GLU A 38 1.68 8.16 -10.26
CA GLU A 38 1.82 9.33 -9.42
C GLU A 38 2.44 8.93 -8.08
N THR A 39 3.03 9.89 -7.36
CA THR A 39 3.75 9.56 -6.13
C THR A 39 3.54 10.55 -5.01
N ILE A 40 3.52 10.04 -3.78
CA ILE A 40 3.45 10.83 -2.55
C ILE A 40 4.69 10.50 -1.69
N ASP A 41 5.46 11.55 -1.34
CA ASP A 41 6.57 11.43 -0.40
C ASP A 41 6.04 11.53 1.04
N LEU A 42 5.93 10.39 1.71
CA LEU A 42 5.39 10.29 3.06
C LEU A 42 6.27 10.95 4.15
N LYS A 43 7.52 11.36 3.81
CA LYS A 43 8.36 12.15 4.72
C LYS A 43 7.91 13.60 4.81
N LYS A 44 7.27 14.15 3.78
CA LYS A 44 6.99 15.59 3.67
C LYS A 44 5.74 16.02 4.38
N SER A 45 4.72 15.17 4.44
CA SER A 45 3.43 15.55 5.01
C SER A 45 2.70 14.38 5.65
N THR A 46 1.87 14.69 6.64
CA THR A 46 0.90 13.75 7.23
C THR A 46 -0.50 13.91 6.63
N ASP A 47 -0.74 14.96 5.84
CA ASP A 47 -2.03 15.22 5.20
C ASP A 47 -2.08 14.56 3.81
N LEU A 48 -2.44 13.27 3.81
CA LEU A 48 -2.59 12.51 2.57
C LEU A 48 -3.80 12.97 1.75
N ALA A 49 -4.87 13.41 2.40
CA ALA A 49 -6.07 13.87 1.72
C ALA A 49 -5.77 15.11 0.86
N ALA A 50 -5.05 16.09 1.39
CA ALA A 50 -4.63 17.26 0.62
C ALA A 50 -3.69 16.90 -0.54
N GLN A 51 -2.79 15.92 -0.36
CA GLN A 51 -1.90 15.44 -1.42
C GLN A 51 -2.66 14.71 -2.53
N LEU A 52 -3.68 13.91 -2.17
CA LEU A 52 -4.56 13.26 -3.14
C LEU A 52 -5.40 14.29 -3.91
N ASP A 53 -5.95 15.29 -3.22
CA ASP A 53 -6.72 16.35 -3.86
C ASP A 53 -5.89 17.12 -4.88
N ALA A 54 -4.62 17.37 -4.60
CA ALA A 54 -3.69 18.00 -5.53
C ALA A 54 -3.41 17.15 -6.79
N ILE A 55 -3.49 15.81 -6.70
CA ILE A 55 -3.27 14.90 -7.83
C ILE A 55 -4.56 14.61 -8.59
N LEU A 56 -5.64 14.33 -7.87
CA LEU A 56 -6.89 13.79 -8.43
C LEU A 56 -8.03 14.83 -8.53
N GLY A 57 -7.92 15.96 -7.81
CA GLY A 57 -9.02 16.90 -7.61
C GLY A 57 -10.08 16.40 -6.62
N VAL A 58 -9.79 15.31 -5.89
CA VAL A 58 -10.63 14.78 -4.79
C VAL A 58 -9.71 14.18 -3.72
N PRO A 59 -10.09 14.28 -2.42
CA PRO A 59 -9.22 13.86 -1.31
C PRO A 59 -9.25 12.36 -1.01
N GLU A 60 -9.79 11.54 -1.90
CA GLU A 60 -10.01 10.10 -1.68
C GLU A 60 -9.67 9.28 -2.93
N VAL A 61 -9.46 7.98 -2.72
CA VAL A 61 -9.25 6.98 -3.76
C VAL A 61 -10.34 5.90 -3.72
N ASP A 62 -10.57 5.20 -4.84
CA ASP A 62 -11.54 4.09 -4.89
C ASP A 62 -11.14 2.89 -4.04
N SER A 63 -9.86 2.58 -4.03
CA SER A 63 -9.28 1.44 -3.30
C SER A 63 -7.84 1.75 -2.91
N ALA A 64 -7.38 1.15 -1.83
CA ALA A 64 -5.99 1.30 -1.38
C ALA A 64 -5.39 -0.03 -0.93
N VAL A 65 -4.05 -0.09 -0.92
CA VAL A 65 -3.32 -1.31 -0.59
C VAL A 65 -2.20 -1.01 0.39
N ASP A 66 -2.16 -1.74 1.49
CA ASP A 66 -1.04 -1.75 2.44
C ASP A 66 -0.05 -2.84 2.05
N CYS A 67 1.12 -2.43 1.57
CA CYS A 67 2.22 -3.31 1.18
C CYS A 67 3.39 -3.32 2.18
N VAL A 68 3.15 -2.87 3.42
CA VAL A 68 4.19 -2.73 4.47
C VAL A 68 3.97 -3.74 5.60
N GLY A 69 2.94 -3.55 6.42
CA GLY A 69 2.70 -4.39 7.58
C GLY A 69 3.24 -3.79 8.88
N PHE A 70 3.62 -4.64 9.86
CA PHE A 70 4.05 -4.20 11.20
C PHE A 70 5.25 -3.25 11.21
N GLU A 71 6.14 -3.31 10.21
CA GLU A 71 7.30 -2.43 10.11
C GLU A 71 6.97 -1.02 9.57
N ALA A 72 5.69 -0.66 9.51
CA ALA A 72 5.26 0.66 9.06
C ALA A 72 5.87 1.77 9.92
N LYS A 73 6.23 2.86 9.27
CA LYS A 73 6.73 4.07 9.94
C LYS A 73 5.68 5.17 9.90
N GLY A 74 5.79 6.11 10.82
CA GLY A 74 4.96 7.31 10.84
C GLY A 74 5.19 8.18 9.60
N HIS A 75 4.35 9.19 9.41
CA HIS A 75 4.50 10.15 8.30
C HIS A 75 5.07 11.48 8.79
N GLY A 76 5.60 12.31 7.88
CA GLY A 76 6.13 13.63 8.17
C GLY A 76 7.22 13.60 9.24
N ALA A 77 7.06 14.33 10.31
CA ALA A 77 8.02 14.40 11.42
C ALA A 77 8.23 13.05 12.15
N ASN A 78 7.35 12.10 11.98
CA ASN A 78 7.44 10.75 12.56
C ASN A 78 7.99 9.70 11.57
N ALA A 79 8.47 10.08 10.40
CA ALA A 79 8.93 9.17 9.35
C ALA A 79 10.11 8.26 9.75
N SER A 80 10.83 8.60 10.84
CA SER A 80 11.90 7.77 11.40
C SER A 80 11.42 6.77 12.46
N LYS A 81 10.17 6.91 12.94
CA LYS A 81 9.63 6.09 14.04
C LYS A 81 8.76 4.98 13.48
N GLU A 82 9.01 3.76 13.91
CA GLU A 82 8.12 2.63 13.63
C GLU A 82 6.78 2.82 14.35
N GLN A 83 5.71 2.68 13.59
CA GLN A 83 4.32 2.82 14.04
C GLN A 83 3.46 1.83 13.26
N PRO A 84 3.28 0.61 13.75
CA PRO A 84 2.71 -0.53 13.01
C PRO A 84 1.33 -0.27 12.38
N ALA A 85 0.49 0.54 13.02
CA ALA A 85 -0.87 0.80 12.55
C ALA A 85 -0.97 1.96 11.53
N THR A 86 0.11 2.69 11.25
CA THR A 86 0.04 3.96 10.50
C THR A 86 -0.46 3.75 9.08
N VAL A 87 0.13 2.83 8.33
CA VAL A 87 -0.24 2.65 6.91
C VAL A 87 -1.68 2.18 6.80
N LEU A 88 -2.10 1.17 7.57
CA LEU A 88 -3.46 0.65 7.50
C LEU A 88 -4.50 1.71 7.91
N ASN A 89 -4.26 2.47 8.98
CA ASN A 89 -5.15 3.56 9.38
C ASN A 89 -5.19 4.67 8.33
N SER A 90 -4.06 5.00 7.71
CA SER A 90 -3.99 6.03 6.66
C SER A 90 -4.78 5.64 5.42
N ILE A 91 -4.65 4.39 4.94
CA ILE A 91 -5.43 3.93 3.79
C ILE A 91 -6.92 3.84 4.08
N MET A 92 -7.33 3.58 5.35
CA MET A 92 -8.74 3.66 5.75
C MET A 92 -9.26 5.11 5.70
N ASP A 93 -8.43 6.09 6.07
CA ASP A 93 -8.83 7.51 6.01
C ASP A 93 -9.07 7.97 4.56
N ILE A 94 -8.19 7.64 3.64
CA ILE A 94 -8.21 8.14 2.27
C ILE A 94 -9.04 7.30 1.29
N THR A 95 -9.49 6.11 1.67
CA THR A 95 -10.37 5.31 0.81
C THR A 95 -11.81 5.76 0.97
N ARG A 96 -12.50 6.00 -0.15
CA ARG A 96 -13.91 6.41 -0.17
C ARG A 96 -14.84 5.40 0.50
N ALA A 97 -16.05 5.82 0.82
CA ALA A 97 -17.09 4.92 1.30
C ALA A 97 -17.40 3.82 0.26
N GLY A 98 -17.60 2.59 0.73
CA GLY A 98 -17.77 1.39 -0.10
C GLY A 98 -16.48 0.90 -0.77
N GLY A 99 -15.34 1.54 -0.51
CA GLY A 99 -14.06 1.17 -1.10
C GLY A 99 -13.45 -0.11 -0.50
N ALA A 100 -12.52 -0.71 -1.26
CA ALA A 100 -11.83 -1.93 -0.87
C ALA A 100 -10.41 -1.67 -0.41
N LEU A 101 -9.97 -2.38 0.63
CA LEU A 101 -8.63 -2.33 1.19
C LEU A 101 -7.94 -3.68 1.01
N GLY A 102 -6.85 -3.71 0.24
CA GLY A 102 -5.97 -4.86 0.11
C GLY A 102 -4.85 -4.80 1.15
N ILE A 103 -4.57 -5.91 1.82
CA ILE A 103 -3.56 -5.95 2.88
C ILE A 103 -2.61 -7.15 2.66
N PRO A 104 -1.72 -7.08 1.66
CA PRO A 104 -0.60 -8.02 1.53
C PRO A 104 0.55 -7.69 2.47
N GLY A 105 0.49 -6.58 3.21
CA GLY A 105 1.44 -6.23 4.25
C GLY A 105 1.62 -7.35 5.27
N LEU A 106 2.83 -7.48 5.80
CA LEU A 106 3.19 -8.61 6.68
C LEU A 106 2.71 -8.35 8.10
N TYR A 107 1.60 -9.01 8.46
CA TYR A 107 1.02 -9.02 9.81
C TYR A 107 1.05 -10.44 10.37
N VAL A 108 2.16 -10.81 11.01
CA VAL A 108 2.37 -12.16 11.55
C VAL A 108 1.63 -12.35 12.89
N THR A 109 1.42 -13.60 13.29
CA THR A 109 0.72 -13.94 14.54
C THR A 109 1.48 -13.57 15.81
N GLY A 110 2.72 -13.16 15.68
CA GLY A 110 3.55 -12.61 16.74
C GLY A 110 4.85 -12.08 16.17
N ASP A 111 5.25 -10.90 16.60
CA ASP A 111 6.50 -10.24 16.23
C ASP A 111 7.33 -9.94 17.49
N PRO A 112 8.15 -10.89 17.96
CA PRO A 112 8.93 -10.72 19.20
C PRO A 112 9.91 -9.55 19.15
N GLY A 113 10.32 -9.11 17.94
CA GLY A 113 11.20 -7.95 17.74
C GLY A 113 10.47 -6.63 17.59
N GLY A 114 9.13 -6.63 17.56
CA GLY A 114 8.33 -5.44 17.38
C GLY A 114 8.52 -4.40 18.47
N VAL A 115 8.41 -3.12 18.11
CA VAL A 115 8.51 -2.00 19.05
C VAL A 115 7.23 -1.79 19.85
N ASP A 116 6.09 -2.23 19.34
CA ASP A 116 4.77 -2.12 19.95
C ASP A 116 4.39 -3.43 20.64
N ASP A 117 3.92 -3.35 21.89
CA ASP A 117 3.58 -4.55 22.66
C ASP A 117 2.40 -5.33 22.08
N ASN A 118 1.48 -4.68 21.38
CA ASN A 118 0.41 -5.37 20.66
C ASN A 118 0.97 -6.12 19.44
N ALA A 119 1.89 -5.52 18.68
CA ALA A 119 2.53 -6.19 17.55
C ALA A 119 3.27 -7.46 17.99
N LYS A 120 3.92 -7.46 19.14
CA LYS A 120 4.60 -8.64 19.69
C LYS A 120 3.71 -9.87 19.85
N ILE A 121 2.42 -9.68 20.03
CA ILE A 121 1.41 -10.75 20.16
C ILE A 121 0.45 -10.81 18.96
N GLY A 122 0.83 -10.22 17.83
CA GLY A 122 0.06 -10.27 16.60
C GLY A 122 -1.19 -9.38 16.59
N MET A 123 -1.27 -8.39 17.46
CA MET A 123 -2.38 -7.45 17.54
C MET A 123 -2.03 -6.11 16.91
N LEU A 124 -3.04 -5.43 16.38
CA LEU A 124 -2.88 -4.12 15.76
C LEU A 124 -4.05 -3.20 16.12
N GLY A 125 -3.75 -1.97 16.54
CA GLY A 125 -4.74 -0.94 16.83
C GLY A 125 -5.23 -0.26 15.56
N ILE A 126 -6.35 -0.72 14.97
CA ILE A 126 -6.95 -0.12 13.78
C ILE A 126 -8.26 0.61 14.11
N ARG A 127 -8.60 1.60 13.31
CA ARG A 127 -9.81 2.42 13.44
C ARG A 127 -11.03 1.68 12.82
N ILE A 128 -11.37 0.51 13.35
CA ILE A 128 -12.44 -0.33 12.80
C ILE A 128 -13.79 0.40 12.71
N GLY A 129 -14.07 1.32 13.65
CA GLY A 129 -15.28 2.16 13.60
C GLY A 129 -15.36 3.05 12.36
N LEU A 130 -14.21 3.53 11.85
CA LEU A 130 -14.14 4.24 10.58
C LEU A 130 -14.44 3.31 9.40
N GLY A 131 -13.85 2.11 9.39
CA GLY A 131 -14.12 1.09 8.37
C GLY A 131 -15.58 0.69 8.33
N TRP A 132 -16.22 0.56 9.50
CA TRP A 132 -17.66 0.30 9.61
C TRP A 132 -18.49 1.46 9.04
N ALA A 133 -18.18 2.70 9.43
CA ALA A 133 -18.89 3.90 8.97
C ALA A 133 -18.80 4.11 7.45
N LYS A 134 -17.63 3.81 6.87
CA LYS A 134 -17.38 3.89 5.42
C LYS A 134 -17.77 2.62 4.66
N SER A 135 -18.27 1.57 5.31
CA SER A 135 -18.61 0.29 4.69
C SER A 135 -17.43 -0.32 3.90
N HIS A 136 -16.23 -0.24 4.46
CA HIS A 136 -15.04 -0.78 3.81
C HIS A 136 -15.05 -2.30 3.76
N SER A 137 -14.54 -2.88 2.67
CA SER A 137 -14.18 -4.29 2.61
C SER A 137 -12.66 -4.45 2.78
N PHE A 138 -12.28 -5.49 3.54
CA PHE A 138 -10.88 -5.80 3.83
C PHE A 138 -10.52 -7.16 3.26
N THR A 139 -9.43 -7.24 2.51
CA THR A 139 -8.89 -8.51 1.99
C THR A 139 -7.44 -8.63 2.44
N THR A 140 -7.15 -9.65 3.23
CA THR A 140 -5.82 -9.89 3.81
C THR A 140 -5.43 -11.35 3.72
N GLY A 141 -4.18 -11.65 3.96
CA GLY A 141 -3.63 -13.00 4.08
C GLY A 141 -2.38 -13.21 3.24
N GLN A 142 -1.80 -14.38 3.40
CA GLN A 142 -0.67 -14.81 2.58
C GLN A 142 -1.11 -14.99 1.12
N CYS A 143 -0.24 -14.62 0.18
CA CYS A 143 -0.54 -14.70 -1.24
C CYS A 143 -0.84 -16.15 -1.65
N PRO A 144 -2.05 -16.46 -2.17
CA PRO A 144 -2.36 -17.77 -2.72
C PRO A 144 -1.71 -17.94 -4.11
N VAL A 145 -0.40 -18.16 -4.13
CA VAL A 145 0.45 -18.18 -5.33
C VAL A 145 -0.13 -19.09 -6.42
N MET A 146 -0.62 -20.27 -6.06
CA MET A 146 -1.17 -21.24 -7.01
C MET A 146 -2.44 -20.73 -7.72
N ARG A 147 -3.14 -19.76 -7.15
CA ARG A 147 -4.31 -19.13 -7.77
C ARG A 147 -3.91 -18.16 -8.89
N TYR A 148 -2.76 -17.49 -8.77
CA TYR A 148 -2.39 -16.38 -9.64
C TYR A 148 -1.24 -16.67 -10.59
N HIS A 149 -0.34 -17.60 -10.27
CA HIS A 149 0.93 -17.81 -10.98
C HIS A 149 0.77 -18.01 -12.49
N ARG A 150 -0.23 -18.80 -12.92
CA ARG A 150 -0.45 -19.07 -14.35
C ARG A 150 -0.85 -17.82 -15.13
N ASN A 151 -1.77 -17.02 -14.58
CA ASN A 151 -2.22 -15.78 -15.23
C ASN A 151 -1.09 -14.75 -15.28
N LEU A 152 -0.30 -14.64 -14.19
CA LEU A 152 0.83 -13.73 -14.14
C LEU A 152 1.97 -14.18 -15.09
N MET A 153 2.23 -15.46 -15.18
CA MET A 153 3.18 -16.01 -16.16
C MET A 153 2.74 -15.66 -17.60
N ASN A 154 1.47 -15.82 -17.93
CA ASN A 154 0.96 -15.44 -19.24
C ASN A 154 1.07 -13.93 -19.48
N ALA A 155 0.78 -13.10 -18.49
CA ALA A 155 0.94 -11.65 -18.59
C ALA A 155 2.39 -11.25 -18.93
N ILE A 156 3.37 -11.95 -18.39
CA ILE A 156 4.81 -11.75 -18.69
C ILE A 156 5.13 -12.27 -20.10
N LEU A 157 4.74 -13.50 -20.42
CA LEU A 157 5.05 -14.14 -21.72
C LEU A 157 4.46 -13.38 -22.91
N TYR A 158 3.29 -12.76 -22.74
CA TYR A 158 2.63 -11.94 -23.76
C TYR A 158 2.95 -10.44 -23.64
N ASP A 159 4.00 -10.08 -22.90
CA ASP A 159 4.50 -8.71 -22.71
C ASP A 159 3.41 -7.69 -22.25
N LYS A 160 2.48 -8.16 -21.42
CA LYS A 160 1.44 -7.31 -20.81
C LYS A 160 1.95 -6.57 -19.57
N ILE A 161 3.00 -7.10 -18.93
CA ILE A 161 3.67 -6.51 -17.77
C ILE A 161 5.16 -6.84 -17.80
N GLN A 162 5.99 -5.85 -17.53
CA GLN A 162 7.45 -6.00 -17.41
C GLN A 162 7.85 -5.90 -15.94
N ILE A 163 7.45 -6.91 -15.15
CA ILE A 163 7.58 -6.88 -13.69
C ILE A 163 9.02 -6.71 -13.22
N ALA A 164 10.00 -7.30 -13.91
CA ALA A 164 11.41 -7.16 -13.57
C ALA A 164 11.90 -5.71 -13.68
N LYS A 165 11.32 -4.91 -14.58
CA LYS A 165 11.62 -3.47 -14.68
C LYS A 165 10.93 -2.67 -13.59
N ALA A 166 9.69 -3.03 -13.23
CA ALA A 166 8.93 -2.32 -12.20
C ALA A 166 9.54 -2.49 -10.80
N VAL A 167 10.07 -3.67 -10.48
CA VAL A 167 10.54 -4.02 -9.11
C VAL A 167 12.05 -4.10 -8.96
N ASN A 168 12.82 -3.46 -9.81
CA ASN A 168 14.29 -3.51 -9.78
C ASN A 168 14.95 -2.66 -8.67
N VAL A 169 14.17 -1.97 -7.86
CA VAL A 169 14.62 -1.16 -6.71
C VAL A 169 14.06 -1.73 -5.41
N THR A 170 14.93 -1.99 -4.44
CA THR A 170 14.61 -2.58 -3.13
C THR A 170 14.84 -1.62 -1.97
#